data_d69f9d161032d54db24eba62b29478c5
#
_entry.id   d69f9d161032d54db24eba62b29478c5
#
_cell.length_a   1.000
_cell.length_b   1.000
_cell.length_c   1.000
_cell.angle_alpha   90.00
_cell.angle_beta   90.00
_cell.angle_gamma   90.00
#
_symmetry.space_group_name_H-M   'P 1'
#
loop_
_entity.id
_entity.type
_entity.pdbx_description
1 polymer ?
#
loop_
_entity_poly.entity_id
_entity_poly.type
_entity_poly.pdbx_seq_one_letter_code
_entity_poly.pdbx_strand_id
1 'polypeptide(L)'
;MKAKILLINLVFSTLLSSCSYWEGAFKEPDPTIGMSAAQIYTEGRAFLDAEDYPNAIMYFDILEARYPFGIYSTQSMLDLSYASYQSNLKAEAIVNADRFIRLYPNHPNVSYAYYLRALSNFDKDENFLTKIFRQDQSKYDVSKLKQSFDDFSMIVNKFPDTKYAKDSRNRLLYIKNMMAANELYIAQYYVKRSAHVAAIERIKYLLTNYNGTPSTEKGLLILIESYTYLKMDDLAADTARVLKENYPNYVIVNKNGVTTATKKKAKVVKKIEPEKDD
;
A
#
# COMPACT_ATOMS: atom_id res chain seq x y z
N MET A 1 56.62 -30.67 -12.50
CA MET A 1 55.51 -29.68 -12.56
C MET A 1 54.16 -30.30 -12.87
N LYS A 2 54.03 -31.17 -13.86
CA LYS A 2 52.71 -31.79 -14.26
C LYS A 2 52.06 -32.62 -13.15
N ALA A 3 52.78 -33.35 -12.34
CA ALA A 3 52.22 -34.15 -11.24
C ALA A 3 51.63 -33.31 -10.08
N LYS A 4 52.20 -32.14 -9.77
CA LYS A 4 51.66 -31.20 -8.78
C LYS A 4 50.36 -30.55 -9.21
N ILE A 5 50.22 -30.26 -10.53
CA ILE A 5 49.00 -29.70 -11.11
C ILE A 5 47.86 -30.72 -11.12
N LEU A 6 48.19 -32.00 -11.38
CA LEU A 6 47.21 -33.09 -11.35
C LEU A 6 46.70 -33.34 -9.91
N LEU A 7 47.54 -33.26 -8.89
CA LEU A 7 47.14 -33.36 -7.50
C LEU A 7 46.24 -32.21 -7.04
N ILE A 8 46.57 -30.97 -7.47
CA ILE A 8 45.74 -29.79 -7.12
C ILE A 8 44.39 -29.90 -7.77
N ASN A 9 44.30 -30.33 -9.03
CA ASN A 9 43.00 -30.53 -9.69
C ASN A 9 42.16 -31.65 -9.07
N LEU A 10 42.80 -32.74 -8.60
CA LEU A 10 42.11 -33.83 -7.91
C LEU A 10 41.57 -33.40 -6.54
N VAL A 11 42.31 -32.59 -5.78
CA VAL A 11 41.86 -32.02 -4.49
C VAL A 11 40.75 -31.00 -4.71
N PHE A 12 40.84 -30.17 -5.78
CA PHE A 12 39.80 -29.20 -6.09
C PHE A 12 38.50 -29.83 -6.57
N SER A 13 38.55 -30.95 -7.31
CA SER A 13 37.35 -31.70 -7.73
C SER A 13 36.66 -32.42 -6.58
N THR A 14 37.41 -32.89 -5.56
CA THR A 14 36.80 -33.49 -4.36
C THR A 14 36.15 -32.48 -3.42
N LEU A 15 36.63 -31.21 -3.42
CA LEU A 15 36.02 -30.14 -2.64
C LEU A 15 34.68 -29.67 -3.25
N LEU A 16 34.51 -29.74 -4.59
CA LEU A 16 33.26 -29.36 -5.26
C LEU A 16 32.14 -30.38 -5.11
N SER A 17 32.46 -31.66 -4.89
CA SER A 17 31.45 -32.69 -4.64
C SER A 17 30.96 -32.79 -3.19
N SER A 18 31.60 -32.05 -2.28
CA SER A 18 31.26 -32.08 -0.84
C SER A 18 30.02 -31.26 -0.46
N CYS A 19 29.62 -30.25 -1.26
CA CYS A 19 28.50 -29.38 -0.91
C CYS A 19 27.13 -30.08 -0.98
N SER A 20 26.93 -31.05 -1.90
CA SER A 20 25.62 -31.69 -2.03
C SER A 20 25.37 -32.81 -0.99
N TYR A 21 26.42 -33.32 -0.38
CA TYR A 21 26.28 -34.39 0.64
C TYR A 21 25.91 -33.82 2.03
N TRP A 22 26.23 -32.54 2.29
CA TRP A 22 25.99 -31.89 3.58
C TRP A 22 24.57 -31.36 3.76
N GLU A 23 23.92 -30.95 2.68
CA GLU A 23 22.53 -30.44 2.73
C GLU A 23 21.51 -31.47 3.24
N GLY A 24 21.74 -32.77 3.01
CA GLY A 24 20.86 -33.84 3.49
C GLY A 24 21.07 -34.26 4.95
N ALA A 25 22.25 -33.97 5.55
CA ALA A 25 22.63 -34.45 6.87
C ALA A 25 22.03 -33.65 8.04
N PHE A 26 21.47 -32.44 7.78
CA PHE A 26 20.88 -31.55 8.78
C PHE A 26 19.41 -31.23 8.54
N LYS A 27 18.74 -31.96 7.63
CA LYS A 27 17.30 -31.81 7.49
C LYS A 27 16.64 -32.43 8.71
N GLU A 28 16.06 -31.58 9.56
CA GLU A 28 15.22 -32.07 10.65
C GLU A 28 14.15 -33.03 10.08
N PRO A 29 13.91 -34.18 10.74
CA PRO A 29 12.90 -35.11 10.25
C PRO A 29 11.54 -34.40 10.20
N ASP A 30 10.80 -34.57 9.11
CA ASP A 30 9.46 -34.01 8.96
C ASP A 30 8.56 -34.50 10.11
N PRO A 31 8.15 -33.60 11.02
CA PRO A 31 7.40 -33.94 12.23
C PRO A 31 5.99 -34.45 11.91
N THR A 32 5.53 -34.33 10.66
CA THR A 32 4.18 -34.67 10.23
C THR A 32 4.08 -36.04 9.55
N ILE A 33 5.15 -36.88 9.62
CA ILE A 33 5.13 -38.21 9.03
C ILE A 33 4.02 -39.07 9.68
N GLY A 34 3.14 -39.60 8.83
CA GLY A 34 1.99 -40.43 9.26
C GLY A 34 0.76 -39.63 9.73
N MET A 35 0.82 -38.31 9.77
CA MET A 35 -0.33 -37.49 10.11
C MET A 35 -1.31 -37.36 8.94
N SER A 36 -2.59 -37.37 9.26
CA SER A 36 -3.69 -37.02 8.35
C SER A 36 -3.75 -35.50 8.12
N ALA A 37 -4.45 -35.06 7.05
CA ALA A 37 -4.68 -33.65 6.79
C ALA A 37 -5.29 -32.90 7.98
N ALA A 38 -6.24 -33.53 8.69
CA ALA A 38 -6.86 -32.96 9.87
C ALA A 38 -5.85 -32.75 11.03
N GLN A 39 -4.98 -33.72 11.27
CA GLN A 39 -3.96 -33.63 12.30
C GLN A 39 -2.93 -32.53 12.00
N ILE A 40 -2.40 -32.48 10.76
CA ILE A 40 -1.47 -31.43 10.35
C ILE A 40 -2.10 -30.04 10.48
N TYR A 41 -3.36 -29.91 10.04
CA TYR A 41 -4.10 -28.65 10.16
C TYR A 41 -4.26 -28.23 11.63
N THR A 42 -4.65 -29.18 12.51
CA THR A 42 -4.87 -28.91 13.94
C THR A 42 -3.58 -28.44 14.62
N GLU A 43 -2.45 -29.10 14.33
CA GLU A 43 -1.15 -28.67 14.87
C GLU A 43 -0.72 -27.30 14.33
N GLY A 44 -0.85 -27.08 13.00
CA GLY A 44 -0.59 -25.77 12.40
C GLY A 44 -1.43 -24.66 13.02
N ARG A 45 -2.70 -24.95 13.33
CA ARG A 45 -3.59 -24.02 14.05
C ARG A 45 -3.14 -23.79 15.49
N ALA A 46 -2.67 -24.81 16.20
CA ALA A 46 -2.15 -24.65 17.55
C ALA A 46 -0.94 -23.71 17.58
N PHE A 47 -0.01 -23.85 16.63
CA PHE A 47 1.11 -22.91 16.49
C PHE A 47 0.64 -21.50 16.14
N LEU A 48 -0.35 -21.37 15.24
CA LEU A 48 -0.90 -20.07 14.85
C LEU A 48 -1.54 -19.36 16.06
N ASP A 49 -2.30 -20.08 16.86
CA ASP A 49 -2.99 -19.57 18.06
C ASP A 49 -1.99 -19.22 19.18
N ALA A 50 -0.82 -19.88 19.19
CA ALA A 50 0.32 -19.56 20.06
C ALA A 50 1.21 -18.43 19.51
N GLU A 51 0.85 -17.82 18.37
CA GLU A 51 1.62 -16.80 17.67
C GLU A 51 3.01 -17.27 17.18
N ASP A 52 3.22 -18.58 17.14
CA ASP A 52 4.42 -19.21 16.56
C ASP A 52 4.24 -19.35 15.04
N TYR A 53 4.31 -18.21 14.36
CA TYR A 53 4.04 -18.11 12.92
C TYR A 53 5.03 -18.93 12.07
N PRO A 54 6.34 -19.03 12.37
CA PRO A 54 7.26 -19.86 11.61
C PRO A 54 6.85 -21.34 11.58
N ASN A 55 6.50 -21.91 12.71
CA ASN A 55 6.04 -23.29 12.79
C ASN A 55 4.65 -23.46 12.15
N ALA A 56 3.72 -22.51 12.34
CA ALA A 56 2.44 -22.52 11.65
C ALA A 56 2.59 -22.55 10.13
N ILE A 57 3.46 -21.70 9.57
CA ILE A 57 3.78 -21.66 8.13
C ILE A 57 4.30 -23.02 7.67
N MET A 58 5.27 -23.59 8.37
CA MET A 58 5.83 -24.91 8.02
C MET A 58 4.76 -26.00 7.95
N TYR A 59 3.87 -26.07 8.95
CA TYR A 59 2.80 -27.07 8.96
C TYR A 59 1.78 -26.87 7.84
N PHE A 60 1.39 -25.64 7.54
CA PHE A 60 0.45 -25.34 6.46
C PHE A 60 1.08 -25.58 5.08
N ASP A 61 2.35 -25.28 4.87
CA ASP A 61 3.07 -25.60 3.64
C ASP A 61 3.16 -27.13 3.41
N ILE A 62 3.46 -27.90 4.46
CA ILE A 62 3.46 -29.35 4.38
C ILE A 62 2.06 -29.87 4.09
N LEU A 63 1.03 -29.30 4.70
CA LEU A 63 -0.37 -29.68 4.45
C LEU A 63 -0.74 -29.45 2.98
N GLU A 64 -0.43 -28.28 2.43
CA GLU A 64 -0.74 -27.97 1.04
C GLU A 64 0.05 -28.85 0.06
N ALA A 65 1.31 -29.15 0.35
CA ALA A 65 2.15 -30.01 -0.49
C ALA A 65 1.65 -31.45 -0.51
N ARG A 66 1.20 -31.98 0.63
CA ARG A 66 0.80 -33.39 0.78
C ARG A 66 -0.67 -33.64 0.48
N TYR A 67 -1.54 -32.68 0.85
CA TYR A 67 -3.00 -32.77 0.70
C TYR A 67 -3.53 -31.51 0.01
N PRO A 68 -3.28 -31.30 -1.28
CA PRO A 68 -3.59 -30.06 -1.99
C PRO A 68 -5.09 -29.78 -2.16
N PHE A 69 -5.95 -30.74 -1.82
CA PHE A 69 -7.40 -30.63 -1.97
C PHE A 69 -8.14 -30.91 -0.67
N GLY A 70 -9.32 -30.32 -0.53
CA GLY A 70 -10.21 -30.54 0.60
C GLY A 70 -10.33 -29.32 1.52
N ILE A 71 -11.17 -29.47 2.55
CA ILE A 71 -11.52 -28.35 3.44
C ILE A 71 -10.32 -27.82 4.21
N TYR A 72 -9.42 -28.69 4.64
CA TYR A 72 -8.24 -28.31 5.41
C TYR A 72 -7.23 -27.55 4.55
N SER A 73 -7.01 -27.96 3.30
CA SER A 73 -6.16 -27.25 2.35
C SER A 73 -6.74 -25.87 1.99
N THR A 74 -8.05 -25.79 1.79
CA THR A 74 -8.70 -24.49 1.51
C THR A 74 -8.54 -23.52 2.67
N GLN A 75 -8.71 -24.00 3.91
CA GLN A 75 -8.58 -23.15 5.09
C GLN A 75 -7.11 -22.81 5.37
N SER A 76 -6.18 -23.75 5.16
CA SER A 76 -4.76 -23.52 5.37
C SER A 76 -4.18 -22.43 4.49
N MET A 77 -4.67 -22.25 3.25
CA MET A 77 -4.26 -21.13 2.41
C MET A 77 -4.50 -19.75 3.05
N LEU A 78 -5.65 -19.59 3.72
CA LEU A 78 -5.97 -18.35 4.45
C LEU A 78 -5.12 -18.20 5.70
N ASP A 79 -4.95 -19.28 6.46
CA ASP A 79 -4.17 -19.28 7.68
C ASP A 79 -2.68 -19.08 7.38
N LEU A 80 -2.17 -19.63 6.27
CA LEU A 80 -0.82 -19.43 5.75
C LEU A 80 -0.61 -17.96 5.32
N SER A 81 -1.58 -17.38 4.61
CA SER A 81 -1.52 -15.96 4.24
C SER A 81 -1.49 -15.06 5.49
N TYR A 82 -2.27 -15.38 6.51
CA TYR A 82 -2.28 -14.64 7.77
C TYR A 82 -0.97 -14.80 8.55
N ALA A 83 -0.47 -16.02 8.70
CA ALA A 83 0.80 -16.30 9.39
C ALA A 83 1.98 -15.58 8.69
N SER A 84 2.01 -15.62 7.35
CA SER A 84 3.01 -14.90 6.54
C SER A 84 2.92 -13.39 6.75
N TYR A 85 1.70 -12.83 6.79
CA TYR A 85 1.50 -11.40 7.08
C TYR A 85 2.03 -11.01 8.46
N GLN A 86 1.73 -11.81 9.49
CA GLN A 86 2.18 -11.57 10.86
C GLN A 86 3.71 -11.72 11.01
N SER A 87 4.32 -12.63 10.26
CA SER A 87 5.78 -12.80 10.17
C SER A 87 6.48 -11.72 9.34
N ASN A 88 5.75 -10.71 8.84
CA ASN A 88 6.26 -9.70 7.92
C ASN A 88 6.77 -10.25 6.57
N LEU A 89 6.37 -11.48 6.21
CA LEU A 89 6.62 -12.11 4.92
C LEU A 89 5.51 -11.68 3.93
N LYS A 90 5.50 -10.38 3.62
CA LYS A 90 4.38 -9.75 2.87
C LYS A 90 4.21 -10.32 1.46
N ALA A 91 5.31 -10.70 0.80
CA ALA A 91 5.25 -11.28 -0.55
C ALA A 91 4.53 -12.63 -0.54
N GLU A 92 4.85 -13.49 0.40
CA GLU A 92 4.24 -14.80 0.60
C GLU A 92 2.75 -14.65 0.97
N ALA A 93 2.43 -13.72 1.87
CA ALA A 93 1.06 -13.41 2.24
C ALA A 93 0.21 -13.00 1.02
N ILE A 94 0.75 -12.16 0.14
CA ILE A 94 0.09 -11.74 -1.11
C ILE A 94 -0.12 -12.93 -2.05
N VAL A 95 0.91 -13.76 -2.26
CA VAL A 95 0.83 -14.93 -3.15
C VAL A 95 -0.24 -15.92 -2.69
N ASN A 96 -0.30 -16.21 -1.39
CA ASN A 96 -1.27 -17.13 -0.81
C ASN A 96 -2.70 -16.57 -0.87
N ALA A 97 -2.89 -15.26 -0.56
CA ALA A 97 -4.18 -14.61 -0.71
C ALA A 97 -4.65 -14.57 -2.17
N ASP A 98 -3.77 -14.25 -3.11
CA ASP A 98 -4.05 -14.27 -4.56
C ASP A 98 -4.49 -15.65 -5.03
N ARG A 99 -3.78 -16.68 -4.59
CA ARG A 99 -4.11 -18.07 -4.94
C ARG A 99 -5.50 -18.43 -4.43
N PHE A 100 -5.82 -18.08 -3.18
CA PHE A 100 -7.15 -18.31 -2.62
C PHE A 100 -8.24 -17.58 -3.42
N ILE A 101 -8.06 -16.31 -3.72
CA ILE A 101 -9.04 -15.49 -4.48
C ILE A 101 -9.29 -16.11 -5.87
N ARG A 102 -8.24 -16.59 -6.55
CA ARG A 102 -8.39 -17.22 -7.89
C ARG A 102 -9.07 -18.56 -7.83
N LEU A 103 -8.76 -19.39 -6.84
CA LEU A 103 -9.30 -20.75 -6.76
C LEU A 103 -10.71 -20.76 -6.16
N TYR A 104 -11.02 -19.83 -5.26
CA TYR A 104 -12.25 -19.82 -4.47
C TYR A 104 -12.95 -18.46 -4.47
N PRO A 105 -13.27 -17.87 -5.65
CA PRO A 105 -13.82 -16.51 -5.76
C PRO A 105 -15.17 -16.31 -5.07
N ASN A 106 -15.94 -17.38 -4.89
CA ASN A 106 -17.25 -17.37 -4.27
C ASN A 106 -17.25 -17.94 -2.82
N HIS A 107 -16.08 -18.17 -2.24
CA HIS A 107 -15.97 -18.71 -0.89
C HIS A 107 -16.43 -17.65 0.15
N PRO A 108 -17.13 -18.04 1.22
CA PRO A 108 -17.58 -17.10 2.26
C PRO A 108 -16.46 -16.22 2.84
N ASN A 109 -15.25 -16.76 2.93
CA ASN A 109 -14.08 -16.06 3.46
C ASN A 109 -13.24 -15.33 2.39
N VAL A 110 -13.73 -15.19 1.14
CA VAL A 110 -12.95 -14.50 0.10
C VAL A 110 -12.69 -13.03 0.44
N SER A 111 -13.61 -12.39 1.14
CA SER A 111 -13.41 -11.03 1.64
C SER A 111 -12.22 -10.91 2.61
N TYR A 112 -11.94 -11.96 3.37
CA TYR A 112 -10.76 -12.02 4.23
C TYR A 112 -9.46 -12.15 3.43
N ALA A 113 -9.45 -12.93 2.36
CA ALA A 113 -8.30 -13.03 1.46
C ALA A 113 -7.98 -11.67 0.80
N TYR A 114 -9.00 -10.96 0.30
CA TYR A 114 -8.83 -9.58 -0.18
C TYR A 114 -8.27 -8.66 0.90
N TYR A 115 -8.75 -8.79 2.13
CA TYR A 115 -8.31 -7.98 3.25
C TYR A 115 -6.84 -8.24 3.61
N LEU A 116 -6.40 -9.49 3.68
CA LEU A 116 -5.00 -9.86 3.92
C LEU A 116 -4.09 -9.35 2.80
N ARG A 117 -4.49 -9.50 1.53
CA ARG A 117 -3.73 -8.97 0.39
C ARG A 117 -3.63 -7.44 0.44
N ALA A 118 -4.73 -6.78 0.74
CA ALA A 118 -4.77 -5.33 0.91
C ALA A 118 -3.84 -4.86 2.04
N LEU A 119 -3.86 -5.52 3.20
CA LEU A 119 -2.98 -5.23 4.32
C LEU A 119 -1.51 -5.44 3.97
N SER A 120 -1.19 -6.52 3.25
CA SER A 120 0.18 -6.87 2.86
C SER A 120 0.76 -5.88 1.84
N ASN A 121 -0.07 -5.31 0.97
CA ASN A 121 0.29 -4.23 0.05
C ASN A 121 0.28 -2.85 0.72
N PHE A 122 -0.43 -2.72 1.84
CA PHE A 122 -0.55 -1.47 2.58
C PHE A 122 0.60 -1.33 3.56
N ASP A 123 1.63 -0.62 3.17
CA ASP A 123 2.69 -0.23 4.11
C ASP A 123 2.27 1.05 4.84
N LYS A 124 1.87 0.90 6.11
CA LYS A 124 1.64 2.04 7.00
C LYS A 124 2.98 2.59 7.47
N ASP A 125 3.80 3.02 6.51
CA ASP A 125 5.01 3.73 6.87
C ASP A 125 4.62 5.13 7.37
N GLU A 126 4.78 5.38 8.66
CA GLU A 126 4.53 6.70 9.27
C GLU A 126 5.38 7.79 8.62
N ASN A 127 6.46 7.41 7.97
CA ASN A 127 7.35 8.28 7.20
C ASN A 127 7.00 8.37 5.71
N PHE A 128 5.88 7.79 5.24
CA PHE A 128 5.51 7.78 3.82
C PHE A 128 5.53 9.20 3.21
N LEU A 129 4.86 10.15 3.83
CA LEU A 129 4.87 11.53 3.36
C LEU A 129 6.28 12.13 3.44
N THR A 130 7.04 11.81 4.48
CA THR A 130 8.43 12.28 4.64
C THR A 130 9.33 11.66 3.57
N LYS A 131 9.11 10.41 3.18
CA LYS A 131 9.82 9.76 2.08
C LYS A 131 9.44 10.36 0.73
N ILE A 132 8.16 10.64 0.47
CA ILE A 132 7.72 11.36 -0.73
C ILE A 132 8.34 12.75 -0.80
N PHE A 133 8.41 13.47 0.32
CA PHE A 133 8.93 14.84 0.34
C PHE A 133 10.46 14.94 0.38
N ARG A 134 11.18 13.89 0.79
CA ARG A 134 12.64 13.89 0.96
C ARG A 134 13.43 13.07 -0.06
N GLN A 135 12.82 12.08 -0.71
CA GLN A 135 13.52 11.19 -1.65
C GLN A 135 13.11 11.46 -3.10
N ASP A 136 14.02 11.12 -4.00
CA ASP A 136 13.83 11.10 -5.45
C ASP A 136 12.59 10.24 -5.79
N GLN A 137 11.53 10.88 -6.27
CA GLN A 137 10.21 10.27 -6.51
C GLN A 137 10.21 9.14 -7.53
N SER A 138 11.24 9.05 -8.35
CA SER A 138 11.41 7.97 -9.33
C SER A 138 11.51 6.58 -8.69
N LYS A 139 11.73 6.53 -7.36
CA LYS A 139 11.95 5.29 -6.60
C LYS A 139 10.74 4.84 -5.76
N TYR A 140 9.65 5.62 -5.73
CA TYR A 140 8.49 5.26 -4.93
C TYR A 140 7.50 4.44 -5.75
N ASP A 141 7.35 3.18 -5.39
CA ASP A 141 6.38 2.28 -6.03
C ASP A 141 4.96 2.52 -5.46
N VAL A 142 4.19 3.38 -6.12
CA VAL A 142 2.76 3.60 -5.82
C VAL A 142 1.87 2.44 -6.27
N SER A 143 2.40 1.44 -6.98
CA SER A 143 1.61 0.31 -7.50
C SER A 143 1.01 -0.52 -6.36
N LYS A 144 1.76 -0.74 -5.28
CA LYS A 144 1.29 -1.44 -4.09
C LYS A 144 0.14 -0.72 -3.39
N LEU A 145 0.23 0.61 -3.26
CA LEU A 145 -0.86 1.41 -2.70
C LEU A 145 -2.11 1.36 -3.58
N LYS A 146 -1.94 1.37 -4.90
CA LYS A 146 -3.05 1.24 -5.83
C LYS A 146 -3.72 -0.13 -5.69
N GLN A 147 -2.94 -1.22 -5.64
CA GLN A 147 -3.47 -2.56 -5.43
C GLN A 147 -4.22 -2.66 -4.08
N SER A 148 -3.65 -2.10 -3.02
CA SER A 148 -4.30 -2.02 -1.71
C SER A 148 -5.62 -1.24 -1.76
N PHE A 149 -5.64 -0.11 -2.47
CA PHE A 149 -6.85 0.69 -2.69
C PHE A 149 -7.93 -0.10 -3.42
N ASP A 150 -7.56 -0.82 -4.49
CA ASP A 150 -8.48 -1.62 -5.28
C ASP A 150 -9.08 -2.76 -4.43
N ASP A 151 -8.26 -3.44 -3.62
CA ASP A 151 -8.72 -4.52 -2.75
C ASP A 151 -9.62 -4.02 -1.62
N PHE A 152 -9.27 -2.92 -0.94
CA PHE A 152 -10.16 -2.34 0.07
C PHE A 152 -11.47 -1.83 -0.55
N SER A 153 -11.41 -1.27 -1.78
CA SER A 153 -12.61 -0.86 -2.52
C SER A 153 -13.49 -2.07 -2.86
N MET A 154 -12.88 -3.19 -3.26
CA MET A 154 -13.60 -4.44 -3.50
C MET A 154 -14.37 -4.89 -2.26
N ILE A 155 -13.72 -4.84 -1.08
CA ILE A 155 -14.35 -5.23 0.19
C ILE A 155 -15.54 -4.31 0.50
N VAL A 156 -15.37 -3.01 0.41
CA VAL A 156 -16.42 -2.03 0.74
C VAL A 156 -17.61 -2.15 -0.20
N ASN A 157 -17.38 -2.43 -1.48
CA ASN A 157 -18.43 -2.44 -2.50
C ASN A 157 -19.14 -3.80 -2.61
N LYS A 158 -18.40 -4.91 -2.52
CA LYS A 158 -18.97 -6.25 -2.71
C LYS A 158 -19.27 -6.99 -1.40
N PHE A 159 -18.60 -6.62 -0.30
CA PHE A 159 -18.74 -7.28 0.99
C PHE A 159 -18.98 -6.29 2.13
N PRO A 160 -19.97 -5.36 1.99
CA PRO A 160 -20.18 -4.24 2.92
C PRO A 160 -20.54 -4.66 4.34
N ASP A 161 -21.13 -5.86 4.50
CA ASP A 161 -21.62 -6.39 5.79
C ASP A 161 -20.54 -7.18 6.55
N THR A 162 -19.34 -7.33 5.97
CA THR A 162 -18.25 -8.02 6.66
C THR A 162 -17.58 -7.13 7.70
N LYS A 163 -17.01 -7.76 8.74
CA LYS A 163 -16.24 -7.05 9.78
C LYS A 163 -15.06 -6.24 9.19
N TYR A 164 -14.59 -6.60 8.00
CA TYR A 164 -13.48 -5.94 7.32
C TYR A 164 -13.88 -4.62 6.65
N ALA A 165 -15.15 -4.43 6.30
CA ALA A 165 -15.60 -3.28 5.51
C ALA A 165 -15.41 -1.94 6.24
N LYS A 166 -15.61 -1.91 7.56
CA LYS A 166 -15.43 -0.68 8.37
C LYS A 166 -13.98 -0.22 8.38
N ASP A 167 -13.03 -1.12 8.63
CA ASP A 167 -11.60 -0.80 8.61
C ASP A 167 -11.13 -0.45 7.19
N SER A 168 -11.62 -1.19 6.18
CA SER A 168 -11.32 -0.91 4.78
C SER A 168 -11.72 0.51 4.37
N ARG A 169 -12.89 1.02 4.79
CA ARG A 169 -13.30 2.42 4.53
C ARG A 169 -12.32 3.44 5.11
N ASN A 170 -11.85 3.22 6.33
CA ASN A 170 -10.88 4.12 6.97
C ASN A 170 -9.54 4.12 6.22
N ARG A 171 -9.08 2.95 5.79
CA ARG A 171 -7.84 2.81 5.01
C ARG A 171 -7.96 3.41 3.63
N LEU A 172 -9.11 3.25 2.96
CA LEU A 172 -9.37 3.90 1.68
C LEU A 172 -9.25 5.41 1.76
N LEU A 173 -9.82 6.03 2.80
CA LEU A 173 -9.69 7.48 3.00
C LEU A 173 -8.23 7.88 3.18
N TYR A 174 -7.47 7.12 3.97
CA TYR A 174 -6.05 7.37 4.19
C TYR A 174 -5.26 7.25 2.87
N ILE A 175 -5.43 6.15 2.13
CA ILE A 175 -4.73 5.90 0.85
C ILE A 175 -5.09 6.98 -0.16
N LYS A 176 -6.37 7.35 -0.28
CA LYS A 176 -6.85 8.41 -1.15
C LYS A 176 -6.13 9.74 -0.88
N ASN A 177 -6.01 10.12 0.40
CA ASN A 177 -5.30 11.31 0.80
C ASN A 177 -3.80 11.26 0.44
N MET A 178 -3.18 10.09 0.60
CA MET A 178 -1.77 9.89 0.25
C MET A 178 -1.54 10.00 -1.26
N MET A 179 -2.37 9.35 -2.07
CA MET A 179 -2.27 9.40 -3.54
C MET A 179 -2.49 10.83 -4.05
N ALA A 180 -3.45 11.56 -3.47
CA ALA A 180 -3.67 12.97 -3.78
C ALA A 180 -2.46 13.85 -3.41
N ALA A 181 -1.85 13.62 -2.26
CA ALA A 181 -0.65 14.35 -1.83
C ALA A 181 0.55 14.09 -2.77
N ASN A 182 0.69 12.88 -3.27
CA ASN A 182 1.71 12.53 -4.26
C ASN A 182 1.51 13.30 -5.58
N GLU A 183 0.29 13.29 -6.13
CA GLU A 183 0.00 14.04 -7.36
C GLU A 183 0.22 15.56 -7.18
N LEU A 184 -0.19 16.10 -6.03
CA LEU A 184 0.06 17.49 -5.69
C LEU A 184 1.56 17.82 -5.67
N TYR A 185 2.36 16.97 -5.06
CA TYR A 185 3.82 17.15 -4.99
C TYR A 185 4.45 17.10 -6.39
N ILE A 186 4.04 16.14 -7.24
CA ILE A 186 4.53 16.05 -8.63
C ILE A 186 4.17 17.34 -9.39
N ALA A 187 2.94 17.84 -9.23
CA ALA A 187 2.53 19.08 -9.85
C ALA A 187 3.38 20.28 -9.38
N GLN A 188 3.66 20.40 -8.08
CA GLN A 188 4.55 21.43 -7.52
C GLN A 188 5.97 21.36 -8.10
N TYR A 189 6.48 20.14 -8.31
CA TYR A 189 7.78 19.95 -8.95
C TYR A 189 7.78 20.49 -10.39
N TYR A 190 6.71 20.23 -11.16
CA TYR A 190 6.58 20.76 -12.52
C TYR A 190 6.45 22.28 -12.55
N VAL A 191 5.68 22.88 -11.63
CA VAL A 191 5.57 24.35 -11.51
C VAL A 191 6.94 24.99 -11.27
N LYS A 192 7.74 24.45 -10.35
CA LYS A 192 9.11 24.92 -10.07
C LYS A 192 10.03 24.90 -11.29
N ARG A 193 9.71 24.09 -12.30
CA ARG A 193 10.44 23.98 -13.56
C ARG A 193 9.76 24.71 -14.72
N SER A 194 8.73 25.53 -14.43
CA SER A 194 7.92 26.23 -15.44
C SER A 194 7.22 25.30 -16.43
N ALA A 195 7.09 24.01 -16.10
CA ALA A 195 6.39 23.00 -16.90
C ALA A 195 4.89 23.01 -16.58
N HIS A 196 4.21 24.13 -16.77
CA HIS A 196 2.85 24.35 -16.31
C HIS A 196 1.82 23.41 -16.95
N VAL A 197 2.01 23.02 -18.22
CA VAL A 197 1.11 22.05 -18.88
C VAL A 197 1.13 20.70 -18.15
N ALA A 198 2.32 20.20 -17.78
CA ALA A 198 2.46 18.96 -17.03
C ALA A 198 1.86 19.09 -15.61
N ALA A 199 2.03 20.24 -14.96
CA ALA A 199 1.41 20.51 -13.64
C ALA A 199 -0.13 20.46 -13.73
N ILE A 200 -0.72 21.08 -14.76
CA ILE A 200 -2.17 21.07 -15.01
C ILE A 200 -2.69 19.62 -15.14
N GLU A 201 -2.02 18.78 -15.92
CA GLU A 201 -2.46 17.39 -16.12
C GLU A 201 -2.41 16.58 -14.81
N ARG A 202 -1.38 16.79 -13.97
CA ARG A 202 -1.32 16.15 -12.64
C ARG A 202 -2.45 16.61 -11.73
N ILE A 203 -2.77 17.90 -11.70
CA ILE A 203 -3.86 18.39 -10.86
C ILE A 203 -5.23 17.97 -11.41
N LYS A 204 -5.43 17.94 -12.72
CA LYS A 204 -6.64 17.38 -13.30
C LYS A 204 -6.84 15.91 -12.89
N TYR A 205 -5.78 15.12 -12.94
CA TYR A 205 -5.81 13.72 -12.47
C TYR A 205 -6.16 13.63 -10.98
N LEU A 206 -5.58 14.50 -10.12
CA LEU A 206 -5.91 14.59 -8.70
C LEU A 206 -7.40 14.91 -8.50
N LEU A 207 -7.92 15.91 -9.19
CA LEU A 207 -9.31 16.35 -9.04
C LEU A 207 -10.31 15.30 -9.54
N THR A 208 -9.96 14.56 -10.58
CA THR A 208 -10.80 13.51 -11.13
C THR A 208 -10.85 12.28 -10.22
N ASN A 209 -9.70 11.82 -9.73
CA ASN A 209 -9.59 10.54 -9.02
C ASN A 209 -9.61 10.69 -7.49
N TYR A 210 -9.14 11.81 -6.95
CA TYR A 210 -8.92 12.01 -5.51
C TYR A 210 -9.57 13.29 -4.99
N ASN A 211 -10.68 13.73 -5.60
CA ASN A 211 -11.42 14.90 -5.15
C ASN A 211 -11.88 14.77 -3.69
N GLY A 212 -12.04 15.93 -3.02
CA GLY A 212 -12.46 16.00 -1.63
C GLY A 212 -11.37 15.65 -0.61
N THR A 213 -10.11 15.59 -1.05
CA THR A 213 -8.94 15.43 -0.17
C THR A 213 -8.38 16.79 0.26
N PRO A 214 -7.55 16.85 1.33
CA PRO A 214 -6.86 18.09 1.72
C PRO A 214 -5.96 18.68 0.62
N SER A 215 -5.58 17.88 -0.38
CA SER A 215 -4.76 18.29 -1.53
C SER A 215 -5.56 19.07 -2.57
N THR A 216 -6.90 18.96 -2.60
CA THR A 216 -7.79 19.61 -3.58
C THR A 216 -7.64 21.12 -3.56
N GLU A 217 -7.64 21.74 -2.36
CA GLU A 217 -7.48 23.20 -2.19
C GLU A 217 -6.17 23.70 -2.84
N LYS A 218 -5.06 23.07 -2.52
CA LYS A 218 -3.74 23.43 -3.08
C LYS A 218 -3.64 23.13 -4.57
N GLY A 219 -4.30 22.07 -5.03
CA GLY A 219 -4.38 21.73 -6.46
C GLY A 219 -5.07 22.82 -7.26
N LEU A 220 -6.21 23.34 -6.79
CA LEU A 220 -6.91 24.45 -7.46
C LEU A 220 -6.04 25.71 -7.55
N LEU A 221 -5.23 26.00 -6.51
CA LEU A 221 -4.28 27.13 -6.56
C LEU A 221 -3.22 26.94 -7.64
N ILE A 222 -2.68 25.71 -7.79
CA ILE A 222 -1.71 25.40 -8.86
C ILE A 222 -2.35 25.54 -10.24
N LEU A 223 -3.61 25.15 -10.43
CA LEU A 223 -4.30 25.35 -11.69
C LEU A 223 -4.44 26.82 -12.04
N ILE A 224 -4.87 27.66 -11.07
CA ILE A 224 -4.99 29.12 -11.28
C ILE A 224 -3.63 29.70 -11.69
N GLU A 225 -2.57 29.38 -10.95
CA GLU A 225 -1.21 29.83 -11.26
C GLU A 225 -0.77 29.40 -12.66
N SER A 226 -0.97 28.13 -12.99
CA SER A 226 -0.52 27.54 -14.26
C SER A 226 -1.32 28.08 -15.45
N TYR A 227 -2.64 28.21 -15.34
CA TYR A 227 -3.46 28.80 -16.39
C TYR A 227 -3.14 30.28 -16.61
N THR A 228 -2.92 31.05 -15.53
CA THR A 228 -2.49 32.44 -15.60
C THR A 228 -1.14 32.58 -16.30
N TYR A 229 -0.17 31.73 -15.95
CA TYR A 229 1.15 31.70 -16.61
C TYR A 229 1.05 31.42 -18.12
N LEU A 230 0.17 30.52 -18.53
CA LEU A 230 -0.08 30.15 -19.92
C LEU A 230 -1.00 31.12 -20.65
N LYS A 231 -1.45 32.21 -20.00
CA LYS A 231 -2.41 33.21 -20.53
C LYS A 231 -3.75 32.61 -20.95
N MET A 232 -4.19 31.58 -20.22
CA MET A 232 -5.49 30.93 -20.33
C MET A 232 -6.47 31.57 -19.34
N ASP A 233 -6.78 32.84 -19.53
CA ASP A 233 -7.42 33.70 -18.50
C ASP A 233 -8.82 33.19 -18.13
N ASP A 234 -9.60 32.68 -19.09
CA ASP A 234 -10.93 32.12 -18.83
C ASP A 234 -10.87 30.91 -17.91
N LEU A 235 -9.92 29.99 -18.14
CA LEU A 235 -9.73 28.80 -17.31
C LEU A 235 -9.22 29.16 -15.90
N ALA A 236 -8.37 30.17 -15.81
CA ALA A 236 -7.90 30.69 -14.52
C ALA A 236 -9.07 31.29 -13.71
N ALA A 237 -9.93 32.09 -14.35
CA ALA A 237 -11.10 32.70 -13.73
C ALA A 237 -12.14 31.66 -13.30
N ASP A 238 -12.44 30.68 -14.14
CA ASP A 238 -13.34 29.58 -13.79
C ASP A 238 -12.82 28.74 -12.64
N THR A 239 -11.53 28.39 -12.65
CA THR A 239 -10.91 27.67 -11.55
C THR A 239 -10.94 28.46 -10.24
N ALA A 240 -10.73 29.79 -10.31
CA ALA A 240 -10.82 30.67 -9.15
C ALA A 240 -12.25 30.77 -8.59
N ARG A 241 -13.28 30.73 -9.46
CA ARG A 241 -14.67 30.64 -9.05
C ARG A 241 -14.94 29.33 -8.29
N VAL A 242 -14.50 28.19 -8.83
CA VAL A 242 -14.61 26.89 -8.16
C VAL A 242 -13.91 26.88 -6.82
N LEU A 243 -12.69 27.47 -6.73
CA LEU A 243 -11.97 27.59 -5.47
C LEU A 243 -12.76 28.38 -4.45
N LYS A 244 -13.34 29.52 -4.85
CA LYS A 244 -14.10 30.40 -3.93
C LYS A 244 -15.39 29.75 -3.43
N GLU A 245 -16.09 29.02 -4.31
CA GLU A 245 -17.33 28.32 -3.97
C GLU A 245 -17.07 27.21 -2.93
N ASN A 246 -16.01 26.45 -3.11
CA ASN A 246 -15.65 25.36 -2.18
C ASN A 246 -14.87 25.83 -0.93
N TYR A 247 -14.16 26.95 -1.05
CA TYR A 247 -13.31 27.52 0.01
C TYR A 247 -13.58 29.02 0.16
N PRO A 248 -14.67 29.44 0.84
CA PRO A 248 -15.13 30.84 0.91
C PRO A 248 -14.11 31.83 1.51
N ASN A 249 -13.09 31.32 2.20
CA ASN A 249 -12.03 32.11 2.84
C ASN A 249 -11.02 32.70 1.84
N TYR A 250 -11.16 32.44 0.53
CA TYR A 250 -10.29 33.01 -0.48
C TYR A 250 -10.88 34.33 -1.04
N VAL A 251 -9.98 35.29 -1.28
CA VAL A 251 -10.24 36.51 -2.05
C VAL A 251 -9.64 36.32 -3.43
N ILE A 252 -10.45 36.43 -4.46
CA ILE A 252 -10.03 36.37 -5.85
C ILE A 252 -9.84 37.79 -6.36
N VAL A 253 -8.69 38.06 -6.96
CA VAL A 253 -8.39 39.34 -7.62
C VAL A 253 -7.99 39.03 -9.05
N ASN A 254 -8.66 39.68 -10.00
CA ASN A 254 -8.31 39.65 -11.42
C ASN A 254 -7.89 41.05 -11.82
N LYS A 255 -6.62 41.25 -12.18
CA LYS A 255 -6.10 42.52 -12.70
C LYS A 255 -5.30 42.25 -13.97
N ASN A 256 -5.70 42.91 -15.06
CA ASN A 256 -5.01 42.86 -16.36
C ASN A 256 -4.77 41.41 -16.88
N GLY A 257 -5.76 40.53 -16.76
CA GLY A 257 -5.63 39.11 -17.16
C GLY A 257 -4.89 38.22 -16.13
N VAL A 258 -4.41 38.78 -15.01
CA VAL A 258 -3.74 38.01 -13.95
C VAL A 258 -4.75 37.66 -12.85
N THR A 259 -5.14 36.41 -12.77
CA THR A 259 -6.02 35.90 -11.71
C THR A 259 -5.18 35.42 -10.53
N THR A 260 -5.43 35.97 -9.35
CA THR A 260 -4.75 35.59 -8.10
C THR A 260 -5.76 35.23 -7.02
N ALA A 261 -5.42 34.23 -6.19
CA ALA A 261 -6.24 33.80 -5.05
C ALA A 261 -5.43 33.89 -3.76
N THR A 262 -5.94 34.65 -2.79
CA THR A 262 -5.29 34.86 -1.49
C THR A 262 -6.22 34.45 -0.35
N LYS A 263 -5.70 33.68 0.61
CA LYS A 263 -6.49 33.25 1.79
C LYS A 263 -6.63 34.42 2.78
N LYS A 264 -7.84 34.73 3.20
CA LYS A 264 -8.07 35.70 4.26
C LYS A 264 -7.38 35.22 5.54
N LYS A 265 -6.59 36.06 6.17
CA LYS A 265 -6.06 35.78 7.52
C LYS A 265 -7.24 35.66 8.48
N ALA A 266 -7.30 34.56 9.24
CA ALA A 266 -8.28 34.42 10.31
C ALA A 266 -8.11 35.60 11.28
N LYS A 267 -9.20 36.33 11.55
CA LYS A 267 -9.19 37.33 12.66
C LYS A 267 -8.94 36.52 13.94
N VAL A 268 -7.82 36.75 14.58
CA VAL A 268 -7.56 36.23 15.93
C VAL A 268 -8.61 36.89 16.83
N VAL A 269 -9.64 36.13 17.19
CA VAL A 269 -10.57 36.55 18.26
C VAL A 269 -9.74 36.51 19.52
N LYS A 270 -9.39 37.70 20.06
CA LYS A 270 -8.79 37.83 21.39
C LYS A 270 -9.74 37.11 22.35
N LYS A 271 -9.23 36.07 23.04
CA LYS A 271 -9.92 35.47 24.17
C LYS A 271 -10.21 36.61 25.17
N ILE A 272 -11.47 36.88 25.40
CA ILE A 272 -11.90 37.75 26.49
C ILE A 272 -11.54 36.94 27.74
N GLU A 273 -10.52 37.40 28.51
CA GLU A 273 -10.29 36.86 29.84
C GLU A 273 -11.51 37.19 30.69
N PRO A 274 -12.04 36.26 31.51
CA PRO A 274 -13.10 36.56 32.44
C PRO A 274 -12.58 37.60 33.45
N GLU A 275 -13.33 38.69 33.58
CA GLU A 275 -13.15 39.69 34.60
C GLU A 275 -13.15 39.00 35.97
N LYS A 276 -12.08 39.19 36.74
CA LYS A 276 -12.06 38.72 38.12
C LYS A 276 -12.93 39.68 38.92
N ASP A 277 -14.08 39.18 39.36
CA ASP A 277 -14.84 39.82 40.41
C ASP A 277 -14.02 39.79 41.72
N ASP A 278 -13.74 40.97 42.29
CA ASP A 278 -13.16 41.19 43.61
C ASP A 278 -14.22 40.95 44.72
#